data_22ebd077a75870b22d2faf8491163585
#
_entry.id   22ebd077a75870b22d2faf8491163585
#
_cell.length_a   1.000
_cell.length_b   1.000
_cell.length_c   1.000
_cell.angle_alpha   90.00
_cell.angle_beta   90.00
_cell.angle_gamma   90.00
#
_symmetry.space_group_name_H-M   'P 1'
#
loop_
_entity.id
_entity.type
_entity.pdbx_description
1 polymer ?
#
loop_
_entity_poly.entity_id
_entity_poly.type
_entity_poly.pdbx_seq_one_letter_code
_entity_poly.pdbx_strand_id
1 'polypeptide(L)'
;MAVSVREVAAAASVSVGTVSNVLNRPDKVAPATVERVLAAIDDLGFVRNDAARQLRAGRSRSIGLVVLDVRNPFFTEVARGAEDRADADGLTVLLGNSDEDAARENAYVASFEEQRVHGVLVSPIGDDLGRLRRLRERGVPVVLVDRVAPDGSLSSVSVDDVAGGRLAAAHLLGLGRRKLAFIGGPPGIRQVADRIEGAGLAVGDVPEASLEVISTVALTVLEGRAAGMALLARSSADRPDAVFAANDLLAVGLLQALVMHGELRVPQDIALIGYDDIDFAAAAVVPLSSIRQPAALIGHTAVDLLLREAAGVEGLSPEHIVFQPELIVRASTIG
;
A
#
# COMPACT_ATOMS: atom_id res chain seq x y z
N MET A 1 15.57 -36.02 -6.92
CA MET A 1 16.72 -35.14 -6.53
C MET A 1 16.69 -33.92 -7.43
N ALA A 2 17.04 -32.74 -6.92
CA ALA A 2 17.07 -31.55 -7.77
C ALA A 2 18.26 -31.63 -8.74
N VAL A 3 18.01 -31.37 -10.03
CA VAL A 3 19.04 -31.35 -11.08
C VAL A 3 20.07 -30.28 -10.77
N SER A 4 21.36 -30.62 -10.91
CA SER A 4 22.45 -29.72 -10.65
C SER A 4 22.99 -29.04 -11.92
N VAL A 5 23.66 -27.89 -11.78
CA VAL A 5 24.35 -27.24 -12.90
C VAL A 5 25.40 -28.12 -13.58
N ARG A 6 25.94 -29.12 -12.87
CA ARG A 6 26.91 -30.07 -13.41
C ARG A 6 26.24 -31.06 -14.38
N GLU A 7 25.02 -31.49 -14.07
CA GLU A 7 24.23 -32.36 -14.97
C GLU A 7 23.84 -31.64 -16.25
N VAL A 8 23.43 -30.35 -16.16
CA VAL A 8 23.19 -29.52 -17.35
C VAL A 8 24.46 -29.35 -18.19
N ALA A 9 25.63 -29.12 -17.55
CA ALA A 9 26.89 -28.99 -18.25
C ALA A 9 27.27 -30.28 -18.97
N ALA A 10 27.05 -31.45 -18.34
CA ALA A 10 27.30 -32.76 -18.96
C ALA A 10 26.35 -33.02 -20.14
N ALA A 11 25.05 -32.78 -19.98
CA ALA A 11 24.05 -32.94 -21.05
C ALA A 11 24.31 -32.04 -22.25
N ALA A 12 24.68 -30.78 -22.02
CA ALA A 12 25.02 -29.82 -23.08
C ALA A 12 26.44 -29.99 -23.65
N SER A 13 27.27 -30.91 -23.11
CA SER A 13 28.68 -31.12 -23.46
C SER A 13 29.52 -29.84 -23.39
N VAL A 14 29.38 -29.09 -22.28
CA VAL A 14 30.08 -27.84 -21.99
C VAL A 14 30.65 -27.81 -20.59
N SER A 15 31.48 -26.81 -20.26
CA SER A 15 31.90 -26.59 -18.87
C SER A 15 30.81 -25.97 -18.03
N VAL A 16 30.87 -26.17 -16.69
CA VAL A 16 29.99 -25.47 -15.74
C VAL A 16 30.12 -23.94 -15.85
N GLY A 17 31.32 -23.43 -16.18
CA GLY A 17 31.55 -22.02 -16.47
C GLY A 17 30.80 -21.53 -17.71
N THR A 18 30.70 -22.38 -18.75
CA THR A 18 29.94 -22.07 -19.96
C THR A 18 28.43 -22.00 -19.64
N VAL A 19 27.88 -22.95 -18.88
CA VAL A 19 26.48 -22.89 -18.42
C VAL A 19 26.24 -21.62 -17.62
N SER A 20 27.14 -21.27 -16.71
CA SER A 20 27.05 -20.01 -15.95
C SER A 20 27.09 -18.77 -16.82
N ASN A 21 27.89 -18.78 -17.90
CA ASN A 21 27.93 -17.66 -18.86
C ASN A 21 26.65 -17.58 -19.68
N VAL A 22 26.12 -18.69 -20.17
CA VAL A 22 24.82 -18.74 -20.87
C VAL A 22 23.71 -18.13 -19.99
N LEU A 23 23.68 -18.48 -18.72
CA LEU A 23 22.68 -18.01 -17.78
C LEU A 23 22.84 -16.53 -17.36
N ASN A 24 24.05 -15.97 -17.39
CA ASN A 24 24.32 -14.62 -16.87
C ASN A 24 24.76 -13.60 -17.91
N ARG A 25 25.35 -14.06 -19.02
CA ARG A 25 25.95 -13.22 -20.10
C ARG A 25 25.84 -13.96 -21.43
N PRO A 26 24.60 -14.24 -21.90
CA PRO A 26 24.37 -15.02 -23.12
C PRO A 26 25.00 -14.37 -24.35
N ASP A 27 25.09 -13.04 -24.37
CA ASP A 27 25.74 -12.23 -25.37
C ASP A 27 27.26 -12.54 -25.56
N LYS A 28 27.91 -13.12 -24.57
CA LYS A 28 29.31 -13.53 -24.59
C LYS A 28 29.54 -14.98 -24.98
N VAL A 29 28.49 -15.71 -25.35
CA VAL A 29 28.55 -17.13 -25.73
C VAL A 29 28.03 -17.30 -27.16
N ALA A 30 28.65 -18.21 -27.93
CA ALA A 30 28.21 -18.47 -29.29
C ALA A 30 26.72 -18.93 -29.30
N PRO A 31 25.87 -18.41 -30.23
CA PRO A 31 24.43 -18.69 -30.26
C PRO A 31 24.07 -20.19 -30.22
N ALA A 32 24.75 -21.01 -31.01
CA ALA A 32 24.54 -22.46 -31.04
C ALA A 32 24.86 -23.15 -29.70
N THR A 33 25.75 -22.57 -28.87
CA THR A 33 26.04 -23.07 -27.51
C THR A 33 24.97 -22.63 -26.53
N VAL A 34 24.43 -21.42 -26.69
CA VAL A 34 23.30 -20.92 -25.88
C VAL A 34 22.09 -21.80 -26.10
N GLU A 35 21.70 -22.08 -27.35
CA GLU A 35 20.56 -22.96 -27.68
C GLU A 35 20.72 -24.35 -27.08
N ARG A 36 21.90 -24.98 -27.23
CA ARG A 36 22.15 -26.31 -26.68
C ARG A 36 22.07 -26.37 -25.15
N VAL A 37 22.57 -25.35 -24.46
CA VAL A 37 22.50 -25.27 -23.00
C VAL A 37 21.06 -25.01 -22.54
N LEU A 38 20.30 -24.14 -23.21
CA LEU A 38 18.90 -23.88 -22.89
C LEU A 38 18.02 -25.11 -23.10
N ALA A 39 18.24 -25.87 -24.19
CA ALA A 39 17.57 -27.15 -24.44
C ALA A 39 17.86 -28.16 -23.33
N ALA A 40 19.14 -28.30 -22.90
CA ALA A 40 19.49 -29.20 -21.81
C ALA A 40 18.87 -28.78 -20.45
N ILE A 41 18.69 -27.47 -20.22
CA ILE A 41 18.01 -26.93 -19.04
C ILE A 41 16.53 -27.34 -19.03
N ASP A 42 15.87 -27.19 -20.18
CA ASP A 42 14.44 -27.53 -20.35
C ASP A 42 14.22 -29.04 -20.24
N ASP A 43 14.99 -29.84 -20.95
CA ASP A 43 14.91 -31.30 -20.96
C ASP A 43 15.11 -31.93 -19.58
N LEU A 44 16.02 -31.36 -18.79
CA LEU A 44 16.34 -31.85 -17.43
C LEU A 44 15.44 -31.22 -16.36
N GLY A 45 14.63 -30.23 -16.68
CA GLY A 45 13.84 -29.48 -15.70
C GLY A 45 14.74 -28.76 -14.67
N PHE A 46 15.91 -28.26 -15.11
CA PHE A 46 16.83 -27.58 -14.20
C PHE A 46 16.25 -26.24 -13.74
N VAL A 47 15.98 -26.14 -12.45
CA VAL A 47 15.62 -24.86 -11.81
C VAL A 47 16.88 -24.23 -11.25
N ARG A 48 17.15 -22.99 -11.67
CA ARG A 48 18.31 -22.24 -11.21
C ARG A 48 18.24 -22.03 -9.70
N ASN A 49 19.27 -22.45 -8.98
CA ASN A 49 19.37 -22.21 -7.55
C ASN A 49 19.87 -20.77 -7.30
N ASP A 50 18.95 -19.88 -6.99
CA ASP A 50 19.26 -18.47 -6.69
C ASP A 50 20.10 -18.33 -5.39
N ALA A 51 20.05 -19.27 -4.46
CA ALA A 51 20.85 -19.23 -3.24
C ALA A 51 22.38 -19.21 -3.52
N ALA A 52 22.83 -19.96 -4.53
CA ALA A 52 24.24 -19.95 -4.94
C ALA A 52 24.67 -18.62 -5.58
N ARG A 53 23.73 -17.91 -6.17
CA ARG A 53 23.94 -16.56 -6.75
C ARG A 53 23.89 -15.49 -5.65
N GLN A 54 22.94 -15.57 -4.71
CA GLN A 54 22.87 -14.71 -3.53
C GLN A 54 24.16 -14.73 -2.71
N LEU A 55 24.78 -15.93 -2.53
CA LEU A 55 26.08 -16.07 -1.86
C LEU A 55 27.21 -15.28 -2.56
N ARG A 56 27.14 -15.10 -3.89
CA ARG A 56 28.13 -14.31 -4.63
C ARG A 56 27.81 -12.83 -4.72
N ALA A 57 26.50 -12.50 -4.81
CA ALA A 57 26.01 -11.13 -4.95
C ALA A 57 25.76 -10.44 -3.59
N GLY A 58 25.70 -11.19 -2.49
CA GLY A 58 25.42 -10.71 -1.14
C GLY A 58 23.94 -10.37 -0.89
N ARG A 59 23.12 -10.22 -1.93
CA ARG A 59 21.68 -9.86 -1.85
C ARG A 59 20.83 -10.73 -2.78
N SER A 60 19.55 -10.93 -2.42
CA SER A 60 18.57 -11.59 -3.30
C SER A 60 18.09 -10.63 -4.39
N ARG A 61 17.32 -11.16 -5.36
CA ARG A 61 16.61 -10.36 -6.37
C ARG A 61 15.18 -10.01 -5.95
N SER A 62 14.92 -10.01 -4.66
CA SER A 62 13.59 -9.74 -4.14
C SER A 62 13.59 -8.47 -3.31
N ILE A 63 12.54 -7.68 -3.43
CA ILE A 63 12.19 -6.56 -2.57
C ILE A 63 11.09 -7.06 -1.63
N GLY A 64 11.21 -6.82 -0.32
CA GLY A 64 10.13 -7.05 0.62
C GLY A 64 9.18 -5.85 0.63
N LEU A 65 7.87 -6.10 0.55
CA LEU A 65 6.83 -5.08 0.73
C LEU A 65 5.89 -5.53 1.85
N VAL A 66 5.85 -4.80 2.97
CA VAL A 66 4.89 -5.03 4.04
C VAL A 66 3.81 -3.96 3.97
N VAL A 67 2.56 -4.38 3.84
CA VAL A 67 1.38 -3.51 3.80
C VAL A 67 0.47 -3.75 5.00
N LEU A 68 -0.38 -2.77 5.33
CA LEU A 68 -1.29 -2.86 6.48
C LEU A 68 -2.37 -3.94 6.26
N ASP A 69 -3.06 -3.92 5.12
CA ASP A 69 -4.12 -4.89 4.82
C ASP A 69 -4.30 -5.10 3.30
N VAL A 70 -3.95 -6.30 2.82
CA VAL A 70 -4.12 -6.70 1.41
C VAL A 70 -5.58 -6.79 0.96
N ARG A 71 -6.54 -6.80 1.89
CA ARG A 71 -7.98 -6.74 1.55
C ARG A 71 -8.39 -5.38 1.04
N ASN A 72 -7.64 -4.32 1.38
CA ASN A 72 -7.87 -3.00 0.81
C ASN A 72 -7.20 -2.90 -0.59
N PRO A 73 -7.98 -2.73 -1.68
CA PRO A 73 -7.46 -2.58 -3.04
C PRO A 73 -6.41 -1.47 -3.20
N PHE A 74 -6.42 -0.45 -2.36
CA PHE A 74 -5.36 0.57 -2.33
C PHE A 74 -3.97 -0.08 -2.21
N PHE A 75 -3.78 -0.99 -1.25
CA PHE A 75 -2.49 -1.64 -1.06
C PHE A 75 -2.16 -2.66 -2.16
N THR A 76 -3.15 -3.26 -2.80
CA THR A 76 -2.89 -4.13 -3.96
C THR A 76 -2.45 -3.32 -5.18
N GLU A 77 -2.98 -2.12 -5.39
CA GLU A 77 -2.49 -1.21 -6.44
C GLU A 77 -1.10 -0.63 -6.11
N VAL A 78 -0.80 -0.35 -4.84
CA VAL A 78 0.57 -0.01 -4.41
C VAL A 78 1.54 -1.15 -4.73
N ALA A 79 1.17 -2.40 -4.40
CA ALA A 79 1.98 -3.58 -4.70
C ALA A 79 2.20 -3.74 -6.21
N ARG A 80 1.16 -3.56 -7.02
CA ARG A 80 1.23 -3.61 -8.48
C ARG A 80 2.21 -2.58 -9.04
N GLY A 81 2.11 -1.32 -8.60
CA GLY A 81 3.04 -0.28 -9.01
C GLY A 81 4.49 -0.58 -8.61
N ALA A 82 4.70 -1.20 -7.44
CA ALA A 82 6.00 -1.67 -6.99
C ALA A 82 6.53 -2.83 -7.85
N GLU A 83 5.66 -3.80 -8.21
CA GLU A 83 6.02 -4.92 -9.09
C GLU A 83 6.42 -4.45 -10.49
N ASP A 84 5.60 -3.58 -11.12
CA ASP A 84 5.86 -3.02 -12.45
C ASP A 84 7.23 -2.33 -12.49
N ARG A 85 7.58 -1.59 -11.45
CA ARG A 85 8.88 -0.91 -11.39
C ARG A 85 10.04 -1.87 -11.09
N ALA A 86 9.84 -2.84 -10.20
CA ALA A 86 10.85 -3.81 -9.83
C ALA A 86 11.23 -4.72 -11.01
N ASP A 87 10.25 -5.12 -11.84
CA ASP A 87 10.44 -6.00 -13.00
C ASP A 87 11.39 -5.38 -14.04
N ALA A 88 11.36 -4.06 -14.22
CA ALA A 88 12.28 -3.35 -15.12
C ALA A 88 13.76 -3.57 -14.78
N ASP A 89 14.09 -3.83 -13.49
CA ASP A 89 15.45 -4.19 -13.01
C ASP A 89 15.58 -5.71 -12.75
N GLY A 90 14.59 -6.50 -13.16
CA GLY A 90 14.52 -7.94 -12.98
C GLY A 90 14.49 -8.35 -11.51
N LEU A 91 13.86 -7.55 -10.67
CA LEU A 91 13.57 -7.84 -9.27
C LEU A 91 12.14 -8.32 -9.12
N THR A 92 11.86 -9.07 -8.05
CA THR A 92 10.51 -9.52 -7.69
C THR A 92 10.08 -8.90 -6.37
N VAL A 93 8.78 -8.66 -6.18
CA VAL A 93 8.22 -8.18 -4.92
C VAL A 93 7.69 -9.35 -4.10
N LEU A 94 8.09 -9.44 -2.82
CA LEU A 94 7.56 -10.37 -1.83
C LEU A 94 6.61 -9.60 -0.92
N LEU A 95 5.31 -9.91 -1.02
CA LEU A 95 4.28 -9.20 -0.27
C LEU A 95 4.08 -9.83 1.11
N GLY A 96 4.12 -9.01 2.16
CA GLY A 96 3.76 -9.32 3.54
C GLY A 96 2.53 -8.52 3.96
N ASN A 97 1.55 -9.19 4.58
CA ASN A 97 0.36 -8.56 5.15
C ASN A 97 0.47 -8.49 6.67
N SER A 98 0.64 -7.30 7.23
CA SER A 98 0.71 -7.14 8.69
C SER A 98 -0.66 -7.30 9.36
N ASP A 99 -1.75 -7.07 8.63
CA ASP A 99 -3.12 -7.12 9.16
C ASP A 99 -3.28 -6.21 10.38
N GLU A 100 -2.65 -5.03 10.31
CA GLU A 100 -2.60 -4.02 11.38
C GLU A 100 -2.01 -4.55 12.72
N ASP A 101 -1.21 -5.64 12.67
CA ASP A 101 -0.55 -6.26 13.83
C ASP A 101 0.97 -6.04 13.78
N ALA A 102 1.49 -5.32 14.77
CA ALA A 102 2.92 -4.99 14.87
C ALA A 102 3.82 -6.24 15.05
N ALA A 103 3.33 -7.33 15.66
CA ALA A 103 4.08 -8.55 15.78
C ALA A 103 4.24 -9.24 14.41
N ARG A 104 3.19 -9.23 13.60
CA ARG A 104 3.23 -9.75 12.21
C ARG A 104 4.13 -8.89 11.32
N GLU A 105 4.04 -7.56 11.41
CA GLU A 105 4.95 -6.65 10.71
C GLU A 105 6.41 -7.03 11.03
N ASN A 106 6.73 -7.12 12.31
CA ASN A 106 8.06 -7.50 12.77
C ASN A 106 8.51 -8.88 12.28
N ALA A 107 7.60 -9.85 12.19
CA ALA A 107 7.92 -11.18 11.68
C ALA A 107 8.28 -11.14 10.18
N TYR A 108 7.52 -10.37 9.36
CA TYR A 108 7.86 -10.18 7.95
C TYR A 108 9.20 -9.47 7.76
N VAL A 109 9.45 -8.40 8.50
CA VAL A 109 10.73 -7.67 8.43
C VAL A 109 11.90 -8.60 8.80
N ALA A 110 11.73 -9.49 9.83
CA ALA A 110 12.73 -10.50 10.16
C ALA A 110 12.98 -11.48 9.02
N SER A 111 11.91 -12.03 8.45
CA SER A 111 11.99 -12.98 7.35
C SER A 111 12.68 -12.38 6.13
N PHE A 112 12.40 -11.11 5.80
CA PHE A 112 13.05 -10.42 4.69
C PHE A 112 14.52 -10.16 4.96
N GLU A 113 14.90 -9.82 6.22
CA GLU A 113 16.30 -9.72 6.64
C GLU A 113 17.05 -11.04 6.47
N GLU A 114 16.47 -12.16 6.93
CA GLU A 114 17.02 -13.51 6.78
C GLU A 114 17.19 -13.92 5.32
N GLN A 115 16.21 -13.57 4.47
CA GLN A 115 16.24 -13.81 3.02
C GLN A 115 17.20 -12.86 2.28
N ARG A 116 17.81 -11.89 2.97
CA ARG A 116 18.70 -10.89 2.39
C ARG A 116 18.08 -10.17 1.20
N VAL A 117 16.85 -9.73 1.33
CA VAL A 117 16.17 -8.99 0.26
C VAL A 117 16.99 -7.77 -0.17
N HIS A 118 16.75 -7.31 -1.39
CA HIS A 118 17.44 -6.15 -1.96
C HIS A 118 17.18 -4.87 -1.17
N GLY A 119 15.99 -4.77 -0.59
CA GLY A 119 15.54 -3.72 0.32
C GLY A 119 14.12 -3.99 0.79
N VAL A 120 13.60 -3.15 1.68
CA VAL A 120 12.27 -3.30 2.28
C VAL A 120 11.46 -2.04 2.08
N LEU A 121 10.26 -2.20 1.52
CA LEU A 121 9.18 -1.22 1.52
C LEU A 121 8.21 -1.58 2.65
N VAL A 122 7.81 -0.63 3.46
CA VAL A 122 6.91 -0.92 4.57
C VAL A 122 5.94 0.22 4.85
N SER A 123 4.65 -0.13 5.01
CA SER A 123 3.63 0.75 5.60
C SER A 123 3.56 0.41 7.09
N PRO A 124 4.24 1.18 7.97
CA PRO A 124 4.45 0.77 9.35
C PRO A 124 3.22 1.03 10.22
N ILE A 125 3.09 0.18 11.25
CA ILE A 125 2.10 0.35 12.32
C ILE A 125 2.76 1.11 13.47
N GLY A 126 2.11 2.16 13.93
CA GLY A 126 2.59 2.97 15.05
C GLY A 126 3.87 3.76 14.74
N ASP A 127 4.43 4.44 15.75
CA ASP A 127 5.54 5.39 15.61
C ASP A 127 6.93 4.80 15.95
N ASP A 128 6.98 3.55 16.43
CA ASP A 128 8.25 2.88 16.72
C ASP A 128 8.90 2.31 15.46
N LEU A 129 9.73 3.11 14.84
CA LEU A 129 10.53 2.72 13.67
C LEU A 129 11.93 2.18 14.03
N GLY A 130 12.20 1.91 15.30
CA GLY A 130 13.53 1.53 15.78
C GLY A 130 14.09 0.28 15.09
N ARG A 131 13.25 -0.71 14.77
CA ARG A 131 13.66 -1.90 14.02
C ARG A 131 14.07 -1.56 12.59
N LEU A 132 13.28 -0.74 11.91
CA LEU A 132 13.53 -0.34 10.51
C LEU A 132 14.82 0.48 10.39
N ARG A 133 15.09 1.36 11.36
CA ARG A 133 16.36 2.09 11.42
C ARG A 133 17.55 1.15 11.57
N ARG A 134 17.48 0.18 12.50
CA ARG A 134 18.55 -0.84 12.66
C ARG A 134 18.77 -1.66 11.39
N LEU A 135 17.71 -1.97 10.64
CA LEU A 135 17.82 -2.68 9.37
C LEU A 135 18.59 -1.83 8.33
N ARG A 136 18.27 -0.53 8.26
CA ARG A 136 18.98 0.43 7.40
C ARG A 136 20.46 0.58 7.80
N GLU A 137 20.75 0.70 9.10
CA GLU A 137 22.12 0.77 9.63
C GLU A 137 22.97 -0.47 9.26
N ARG A 138 22.34 -1.63 9.07
CA ARG A 138 22.97 -2.85 8.58
C ARG A 138 23.14 -2.89 7.06
N GLY A 139 22.81 -1.80 6.36
CA GLY A 139 22.98 -1.65 4.93
C GLY A 139 21.85 -2.23 4.08
N VAL A 140 20.69 -2.53 4.65
CA VAL A 140 19.48 -2.88 3.92
C VAL A 140 18.67 -1.62 3.69
N PRO A 141 18.44 -1.16 2.44
CA PRO A 141 17.60 0.00 2.15
C PRO A 141 16.18 -0.18 2.69
N VAL A 142 15.63 0.86 3.29
CA VAL A 142 14.26 0.87 3.84
C VAL A 142 13.55 2.13 3.42
N VAL A 143 12.42 2.00 2.74
CA VAL A 143 11.54 3.11 2.37
C VAL A 143 10.17 2.90 2.99
N LEU A 144 9.66 3.93 3.66
CA LEU A 144 8.30 3.94 4.18
C LEU A 144 7.31 4.20 3.03
N VAL A 145 6.20 3.48 3.06
CA VAL A 145 5.11 3.60 2.09
C VAL A 145 3.87 4.05 2.83
N ASP A 146 3.15 5.01 2.24
CA ASP A 146 1.91 5.57 2.80
C ASP A 146 2.11 6.22 4.19
N ARG A 147 3.34 6.63 4.49
CA ARG A 147 3.71 7.24 5.75
C ARG A 147 5.05 7.97 5.71
N VAL A 148 5.21 9.00 6.52
CA VAL A 148 6.46 9.72 6.74
C VAL A 148 7.03 9.35 8.12
N ALA A 149 8.36 9.18 8.24
CA ALA A 149 9.02 9.05 9.53
C ALA A 149 8.94 10.38 10.28
N PRO A 150 8.45 10.42 11.54
CA PRO A 150 8.30 11.66 12.29
C PRO A 150 9.61 12.43 12.48
N ASP A 151 10.73 11.72 12.55
CA ASP A 151 12.09 12.29 12.71
C ASP A 151 12.88 12.44 11.40
N GLY A 152 12.24 12.15 10.25
CA GLY A 152 12.88 12.19 8.95
C GLY A 152 14.02 11.18 8.75
N SER A 153 14.14 10.16 9.59
CA SER A 153 15.27 9.23 9.58
C SER A 153 15.25 8.18 8.46
N LEU A 154 14.11 7.97 7.82
CA LEU A 154 13.89 7.01 6.74
C LEU A 154 13.25 7.69 5.55
N SER A 155 13.67 7.34 4.35
CA SER A 155 13.00 7.80 3.13
C SER A 155 11.55 7.32 3.07
N SER A 156 10.69 8.10 2.43
CA SER A 156 9.26 7.82 2.43
C SER A 156 8.56 8.30 1.16
N VAL A 157 7.49 7.59 0.81
CA VAL A 157 6.53 8.00 -0.21
C VAL A 157 5.14 7.93 0.40
N SER A 158 4.42 9.05 0.44
CA SER A 158 3.12 9.17 1.10
C SER A 158 2.20 10.12 0.35
N VAL A 159 0.98 10.26 0.86
CA VAL A 159 0.02 11.29 0.47
C VAL A 159 -0.15 12.27 1.63
N ASP A 160 -0.55 13.50 1.33
CA ASP A 160 -0.94 14.48 2.33
C ASP A 160 -2.35 14.15 2.86
N ASP A 161 -2.42 13.28 3.87
CA ASP A 161 -3.69 12.84 4.46
C ASP A 161 -4.43 13.97 5.20
N VAL A 162 -3.71 14.98 5.72
CA VAL A 162 -4.33 16.16 6.32
C VAL A 162 -5.04 16.97 5.24
N ALA A 163 -4.38 17.21 4.11
CA ALA A 163 -5.02 17.88 2.96
C ALA A 163 -6.20 17.05 2.44
N GLY A 164 -6.08 15.72 2.37
CA GLY A 164 -7.17 14.82 1.94
C GLY A 164 -8.38 14.89 2.86
N GLY A 165 -8.17 14.83 4.18
CA GLY A 165 -9.24 14.99 5.17
C GLY A 165 -9.92 16.36 5.08
N ARG A 166 -9.13 17.42 4.87
CA ARG A 166 -9.67 18.78 4.66
C ARG A 166 -10.49 18.88 3.38
N LEU A 167 -10.04 18.30 2.27
CA LEU A 167 -10.78 18.27 0.99
C LEU A 167 -12.13 17.56 1.15
N ALA A 168 -12.16 16.40 1.80
CA ALA A 168 -13.38 15.63 2.03
C ALA A 168 -14.41 16.41 2.85
N ALA A 169 -14.01 16.95 3.99
CA ALA A 169 -14.90 17.72 4.86
C ALA A 169 -15.33 19.04 4.23
N ALA A 170 -14.41 19.78 3.58
CA ALA A 170 -14.73 21.03 2.88
C ALA A 170 -15.74 20.83 1.75
N HIS A 171 -15.66 19.70 1.02
CA HIS A 171 -16.64 19.33 0.02
C HIS A 171 -18.05 19.17 0.63
N LEU A 172 -18.17 18.40 1.71
CA LEU A 172 -19.44 18.19 2.41
C LEU A 172 -20.02 19.51 2.95
N LEU A 173 -19.18 20.34 3.56
CA LEU A 173 -19.56 21.64 4.08
C LEU A 173 -20.02 22.61 2.96
N GLY A 174 -19.34 22.57 1.81
CA GLY A 174 -19.70 23.33 0.61
C GLY A 174 -21.07 22.96 0.02
N LEU A 175 -21.53 21.72 0.26
CA LEU A 175 -22.88 21.24 -0.09
C LEU A 175 -23.94 21.64 0.95
N GLY A 176 -23.58 22.42 1.96
CA GLY A 176 -24.50 22.89 2.99
C GLY A 176 -24.64 21.94 4.19
N ARG A 177 -23.86 20.83 4.24
CA ARG A 177 -23.88 19.92 5.39
C ARG A 177 -23.25 20.59 6.60
N ARG A 178 -23.74 20.29 7.82
CA ARG A 178 -23.27 20.94 9.04
C ARG A 178 -23.00 19.98 10.19
N LYS A 179 -23.66 18.82 10.20
CA LYS A 179 -23.45 17.75 11.20
C LYS A 179 -22.66 16.61 10.59
N LEU A 180 -21.35 16.74 10.55
CA LEU A 180 -20.48 15.74 9.96
C LEU A 180 -20.13 14.66 10.99
N ALA A 181 -20.06 13.39 10.53
CA ALA A 181 -19.43 12.32 11.27
C ALA A 181 -18.22 11.80 10.48
N PHE A 182 -17.07 11.68 11.15
CA PHE A 182 -15.96 10.87 10.65
C PHE A 182 -16.10 9.45 11.21
N ILE A 183 -16.04 8.44 10.35
CA ILE A 183 -16.12 7.03 10.75
C ILE A 183 -14.87 6.31 10.32
N GLY A 184 -14.07 5.83 11.29
CA GLY A 184 -12.81 5.14 11.03
C GLY A 184 -12.02 4.85 12.30
N GLY A 185 -11.03 3.99 12.17
CA GLY A 185 -10.15 3.55 13.25
C GLY A 185 -9.45 2.25 12.90
N PRO A 186 -8.64 1.71 13.77
CA PRO A 186 -8.30 2.23 15.10
C PRO A 186 -7.50 3.54 15.07
N PRO A 187 -7.57 4.36 16.14
CA PRO A 187 -6.90 5.67 16.17
C PRO A 187 -5.36 5.59 16.16
N GLY A 188 -4.78 4.41 16.34
CA GLY A 188 -3.34 4.17 16.21
C GLY A 188 -2.83 4.17 14.76
N ILE A 189 -3.72 4.13 13.77
CA ILE A 189 -3.36 4.28 12.36
C ILE A 189 -3.16 5.77 12.07
N ARG A 190 -1.94 6.16 11.75
CA ARG A 190 -1.56 7.57 11.56
C ARG A 190 -2.38 8.26 10.47
N GLN A 191 -2.61 7.60 9.35
CA GLN A 191 -3.41 8.12 8.25
C GLN A 191 -4.83 8.48 8.70
N VAL A 192 -5.43 7.66 9.57
CA VAL A 192 -6.75 7.95 10.16
C VAL A 192 -6.70 9.22 10.99
N ALA A 193 -5.69 9.37 11.83
CA ALA A 193 -5.51 10.57 12.67
C ALA A 193 -5.32 11.82 11.82
N ASP A 194 -4.51 11.76 10.77
CA ASP A 194 -4.23 12.88 9.86
C ASP A 194 -5.49 13.29 9.07
N ARG A 195 -6.31 12.31 8.63
CA ARG A 195 -7.62 12.56 7.97
C ARG A 195 -8.60 13.24 8.93
N ILE A 196 -8.64 12.83 10.22
CA ILE A 196 -9.46 13.47 11.25
C ILE A 196 -8.98 14.91 11.48
N GLU A 197 -7.67 15.12 11.60
CA GLU A 197 -7.08 16.45 11.76
C GLU A 197 -7.51 17.38 10.62
N GLY A 198 -7.34 16.93 9.37
CA GLY A 198 -7.74 17.69 8.18
C GLY A 198 -9.23 18.02 8.15
N ALA A 199 -10.08 17.06 8.49
CA ALA A 199 -11.53 17.27 8.59
C ALA A 199 -11.88 18.28 9.69
N GLY A 200 -11.21 18.18 10.83
CA GLY A 200 -11.38 19.13 11.94
C GLY A 200 -11.01 20.57 11.57
N LEU A 201 -9.93 20.75 10.81
CA LEU A 201 -9.52 22.06 10.29
C LEU A 201 -10.61 22.67 9.39
N ALA A 202 -11.18 21.88 8.46
CA ALA A 202 -12.25 22.36 7.58
C ALA A 202 -13.54 22.71 8.36
N VAL A 203 -13.91 21.91 9.34
CA VAL A 203 -15.08 22.16 10.19
C VAL A 203 -14.88 23.40 11.06
N GLY A 204 -13.66 23.61 11.59
CA GLY A 204 -13.34 24.79 12.39
C GLY A 204 -13.45 26.13 11.62
N ASP A 205 -13.33 26.09 10.30
CA ASP A 205 -13.50 27.26 9.42
C ASP A 205 -14.98 27.63 9.17
N VAL A 206 -15.95 26.78 9.56
CA VAL A 206 -17.37 26.98 9.25
C VAL A 206 -18.21 27.11 10.53
N PRO A 207 -18.79 28.28 10.82
CA PRO A 207 -19.67 28.46 11.97
C PRO A 207 -20.82 27.44 11.98
N GLU A 208 -21.21 26.97 13.16
CA GLU A 208 -22.30 26.01 13.41
C GLU A 208 -22.07 24.61 12.81
N ALA A 209 -20.93 24.36 12.16
CA ALA A 209 -20.57 23.01 11.76
C ALA A 209 -19.99 22.22 12.94
N SER A 210 -20.20 20.90 12.91
CA SER A 210 -19.68 19.99 13.93
C SER A 210 -19.11 18.74 13.29
N LEU A 211 -18.11 18.14 13.94
CA LEU A 211 -17.51 16.88 13.56
C LEU A 211 -17.59 15.91 14.74
N GLU A 212 -18.38 14.84 14.60
CA GLU A 212 -18.35 13.70 15.50
C GLU A 212 -17.35 12.67 14.97
N VAL A 213 -16.50 12.10 15.85
CA VAL A 213 -15.60 10.99 15.48
C VAL A 213 -16.15 9.70 16.06
N ILE A 214 -16.49 8.75 15.17
CA ILE A 214 -17.00 7.42 15.52
C ILE A 214 -15.91 6.41 15.19
N SER A 215 -15.24 5.91 16.22
CA SER A 215 -14.13 4.95 16.06
C SER A 215 -14.64 3.56 15.71
N THR A 216 -13.94 2.90 14.76
CA THR A 216 -14.11 1.49 14.43
C THR A 216 -12.87 0.70 14.88
N VAL A 217 -12.99 -0.62 15.01
CA VAL A 217 -11.87 -1.49 15.41
C VAL A 217 -10.99 -1.87 14.24
N ALA A 218 -11.51 -1.73 13.00
CA ALA A 218 -10.78 -1.98 11.76
C ALA A 218 -11.38 -1.18 10.59
N LEU A 219 -10.66 -1.07 9.48
CA LEU A 219 -11.07 -0.34 8.27
C LEU A 219 -11.76 -1.27 7.25
N THR A 220 -12.76 -2.02 7.67
CA THR A 220 -13.41 -3.05 6.86
C THR A 220 -14.87 -2.74 6.49
N VAL A 221 -15.37 -3.42 5.45
CA VAL A 221 -16.79 -3.33 5.03
C VAL A 221 -17.74 -3.70 6.19
N LEU A 222 -17.38 -4.70 7.00
CA LEU A 222 -18.25 -5.15 8.11
C LEU A 222 -18.34 -4.10 9.22
N GLU A 223 -17.22 -3.43 9.54
CA GLU A 223 -17.20 -2.32 10.48
C GLU A 223 -18.02 -1.13 9.96
N GLY A 224 -17.88 -0.80 8.66
CA GLY A 224 -18.70 0.22 8.03
C GLY A 224 -20.21 -0.09 8.10
N ARG A 225 -20.57 -1.35 7.85
CA ARG A 225 -21.95 -1.80 7.97
C ARG A 225 -22.46 -1.69 9.42
N ALA A 226 -21.68 -2.10 10.40
CA ALA A 226 -22.04 -2.00 11.81
C ALA A 226 -22.24 -0.54 12.23
N ALA A 227 -21.34 0.36 11.81
CA ALA A 227 -21.47 1.80 12.05
C ALA A 227 -22.74 2.38 11.39
N GLY A 228 -23.03 1.98 10.14
CA GLY A 228 -24.26 2.38 9.45
C GLY A 228 -25.53 1.94 10.18
N MET A 229 -25.58 0.71 10.68
CA MET A 229 -26.68 0.22 11.50
C MET A 229 -26.83 1.01 12.81
N ALA A 230 -25.73 1.39 13.45
CA ALA A 230 -25.75 2.23 14.64
C ALA A 230 -26.28 3.65 14.33
N LEU A 231 -25.95 4.22 13.18
CA LEU A 231 -26.50 5.50 12.73
C LEU A 231 -28.02 5.41 12.48
N LEU A 232 -28.49 4.33 11.87
CA LEU A 232 -29.92 4.10 11.62
C LEU A 232 -30.73 4.02 12.93
N ALA A 233 -30.15 3.47 13.98
CA ALA A 233 -30.78 3.36 15.30
C ALA A 233 -30.94 4.70 16.04
N ARG A 234 -30.25 5.77 15.59
CA ARG A 234 -30.35 7.11 16.19
C ARG A 234 -31.66 7.80 15.77
N SER A 235 -32.12 8.73 16.58
CA SER A 235 -33.20 9.63 16.17
C SER A 235 -32.76 10.51 14.99
N SER A 236 -33.71 10.98 14.19
CA SER A 236 -33.39 11.87 13.04
C SER A 236 -32.69 13.16 13.46
N ALA A 237 -32.94 13.66 14.67
CA ALA A 237 -32.30 14.86 15.21
C ALA A 237 -30.82 14.63 15.60
N ASP A 238 -30.48 13.39 15.98
CA ASP A 238 -29.13 13.00 16.44
C ASP A 238 -28.26 12.38 15.32
N ARG A 239 -28.82 12.22 14.12
CA ARG A 239 -28.06 11.72 12.97
C ARG A 239 -27.18 12.82 12.36
N PRO A 240 -25.97 12.47 11.88
CA PRO A 240 -25.24 13.37 11.01
C PRO A 240 -25.96 13.55 9.68
N ASP A 241 -25.78 14.69 9.03
CA ASP A 241 -26.27 14.95 7.68
C ASP A 241 -25.23 14.61 6.59
N ALA A 242 -24.01 14.30 7.01
CA ALA A 242 -22.95 13.79 6.15
C ALA A 242 -21.97 12.88 6.92
N VAL A 243 -21.41 11.89 6.22
CA VAL A 243 -20.38 11.00 6.74
C VAL A 243 -19.15 11.05 5.86
N PHE A 244 -18.00 11.22 6.50
CA PHE A 244 -16.68 10.97 5.93
C PHE A 244 -16.16 9.65 6.50
N ALA A 245 -16.10 8.62 5.68
CA ALA A 245 -15.53 7.33 6.02
C ALA A 245 -14.02 7.35 5.81
N ALA A 246 -13.26 6.80 6.76
CA ALA A 246 -11.81 6.80 6.70
C ALA A 246 -11.23 6.12 5.46
N ASN A 247 -11.95 5.14 4.88
CA ASN A 247 -11.64 4.56 3.57
C ASN A 247 -12.91 4.10 2.84
N ASP A 248 -12.75 3.69 1.59
CA ASP A 248 -13.88 3.27 0.75
C ASP A 248 -14.47 1.93 1.18
N LEU A 249 -13.72 1.04 1.82
CA LEU A 249 -14.29 -0.21 2.35
C LEU A 249 -15.31 0.08 3.45
N LEU A 250 -15.00 0.99 4.37
CA LEU A 250 -15.96 1.47 5.36
C LEU A 250 -17.16 2.15 4.68
N ALA A 251 -16.92 3.00 3.67
CA ALA A 251 -17.97 3.69 2.93
C ALA A 251 -18.92 2.72 2.23
N VAL A 252 -18.41 1.64 1.64
CA VAL A 252 -19.22 0.57 1.01
C VAL A 252 -20.11 -0.11 2.06
N GLY A 253 -19.56 -0.44 3.23
CA GLY A 253 -20.33 -1.03 4.31
C GLY A 253 -21.42 -0.11 4.86
N LEU A 254 -21.09 1.16 5.06
CA LEU A 254 -22.04 2.22 5.45
C LEU A 254 -23.16 2.34 4.42
N LEU A 255 -22.81 2.46 3.13
CA LEU A 255 -23.78 2.56 2.06
C LEU A 255 -24.73 1.37 2.03
N GLN A 256 -24.19 0.15 2.19
CA GLN A 256 -25.01 -1.05 2.27
C GLN A 256 -26.04 -0.97 3.41
N ALA A 257 -25.64 -0.56 4.60
CA ALA A 257 -26.55 -0.43 5.74
C ALA A 257 -27.63 0.65 5.47
N LEU A 258 -27.22 1.84 5.01
CA LEU A 258 -28.11 2.97 4.81
C LEU A 258 -29.17 2.68 3.74
N VAL A 259 -28.78 2.07 2.60
CA VAL A 259 -29.67 1.83 1.46
C VAL A 259 -30.51 0.57 1.63
N MET A 260 -29.95 -0.53 2.19
CA MET A 260 -30.65 -1.82 2.27
C MET A 260 -31.52 -1.99 3.53
N HIS A 261 -31.18 -1.33 4.63
CA HIS A 261 -31.88 -1.46 5.90
C HIS A 261 -32.51 -0.17 6.39
N GLY A 262 -32.19 0.95 5.76
CA GLY A 262 -32.69 2.26 6.12
C GLY A 262 -33.70 2.80 5.15
N GLU A 263 -34.49 3.75 5.61
CA GLU A 263 -35.33 4.59 4.77
C GLU A 263 -34.57 5.85 4.32
N LEU A 264 -33.22 5.88 4.57
CA LEU A 264 -32.39 7.04 4.28
C LEU A 264 -31.91 7.02 2.82
N ARG A 265 -32.07 8.15 2.17
CA ARG A 265 -31.57 8.38 0.80
C ARG A 265 -30.17 8.98 0.85
N VAL A 266 -29.27 8.40 0.09
CA VAL A 266 -27.95 8.94 -0.13
C VAL A 266 -27.92 9.59 -1.52
N PRO A 267 -27.62 10.88 -1.63
CA PRO A 267 -27.10 11.81 -0.60
C PRO A 267 -28.16 12.69 0.08
N GLN A 268 -29.47 12.58 -0.28
CA GLN A 268 -30.47 13.59 0.10
C GLN A 268 -30.58 13.72 1.63
N ASP A 269 -30.69 12.61 2.34
CA ASP A 269 -30.85 12.60 3.79
C ASP A 269 -29.48 12.56 4.49
N ILE A 270 -28.48 11.86 3.91
CA ILE A 270 -27.13 11.75 4.43
C ILE A 270 -26.13 11.66 3.25
N ALA A 271 -25.23 12.61 3.13
CA ALA A 271 -24.16 12.54 2.14
C ALA A 271 -23.03 11.62 2.63
N LEU A 272 -22.35 10.90 1.70
CA LEU A 272 -21.30 9.96 2.05
C LEU A 272 -20.08 10.17 1.15
N ILE A 273 -18.90 10.31 1.76
CA ILE A 273 -17.61 10.36 1.07
C ILE A 273 -16.65 9.36 1.69
N GLY A 274 -15.89 8.65 0.85
CA GLY A 274 -14.84 7.73 1.23
C GLY A 274 -13.43 8.28 1.04
N TYR A 275 -12.46 7.38 0.99
CA TYR A 275 -11.05 7.66 0.77
C TYR A 275 -10.40 6.46 0.08
N ASP A 276 -9.40 6.64 -0.75
CA ASP A 276 -8.62 5.74 -1.59
C ASP A 276 -9.04 5.76 -3.07
N ASP A 277 -10.32 5.96 -3.38
CA ASP A 277 -10.94 5.87 -4.71
C ASP A 277 -10.70 4.50 -5.37
N ILE A 278 -10.98 3.43 -4.63
CA ILE A 278 -10.90 2.07 -5.15
C ILE A 278 -12.00 1.80 -6.18
N ASP A 279 -11.83 0.80 -7.04
CA ASP A 279 -12.79 0.45 -8.10
C ASP A 279 -14.21 0.22 -7.56
N PHE A 280 -14.35 -0.35 -6.35
CA PHE A 280 -15.65 -0.55 -5.72
C PHE A 280 -16.38 0.75 -5.39
N ALA A 281 -15.69 1.87 -5.23
CA ALA A 281 -16.32 3.16 -5.00
C ALA A 281 -17.13 3.61 -6.22
N ALA A 282 -16.57 3.46 -7.42
CA ALA A 282 -17.26 3.79 -8.66
C ALA A 282 -18.38 2.78 -8.98
N ALA A 283 -18.21 1.51 -8.62
CA ALA A 283 -19.13 0.42 -8.93
C ALA A 283 -20.24 0.21 -7.88
N ALA A 284 -20.25 0.99 -6.78
CA ALA A 284 -21.26 0.89 -5.73
C ALA A 284 -22.68 1.24 -6.24
N VAL A 285 -23.72 0.71 -5.56
CA VAL A 285 -25.14 0.95 -5.94
C VAL A 285 -25.50 2.44 -5.98
N VAL A 286 -24.86 3.26 -5.16
CA VAL A 286 -24.75 4.70 -5.30
C VAL A 286 -23.26 4.98 -5.44
N PRO A 287 -22.77 5.40 -6.63
CA PRO A 287 -21.36 5.66 -6.83
C PRO A 287 -20.80 6.61 -5.78
N LEU A 288 -19.75 6.18 -5.07
CA LEU A 288 -19.19 6.89 -3.93
C LEU A 288 -18.24 8.00 -4.37
N SER A 289 -18.48 9.21 -3.86
CA SER A 289 -17.46 10.26 -3.82
C SER A 289 -16.31 9.79 -2.93
N SER A 290 -15.08 10.08 -3.32
CA SER A 290 -13.90 9.62 -2.60
C SER A 290 -12.74 10.59 -2.75
N ILE A 291 -11.75 10.49 -1.88
CA ILE A 291 -10.46 11.13 -2.03
C ILE A 291 -9.51 10.13 -2.66
N ARG A 292 -9.04 10.46 -3.87
CA ARG A 292 -8.12 9.60 -4.64
C ARG A 292 -6.69 9.78 -4.16
N GLN A 293 -6.01 8.64 -4.00
CA GLN A 293 -4.58 8.54 -3.84
C GLN A 293 -3.95 7.89 -5.09
N PRO A 294 -2.76 8.32 -5.54
CA PRO A 294 -2.10 7.72 -6.70
C PRO A 294 -1.39 6.40 -6.32
N ALA A 295 -2.14 5.36 -5.92
CA ALA A 295 -1.63 4.14 -5.30
C ALA A 295 -0.51 3.45 -6.10
N ALA A 296 -0.72 3.21 -7.41
CA ALA A 296 0.30 2.60 -8.27
C ALA A 296 1.57 3.47 -8.36
N LEU A 297 1.40 4.80 -8.44
CA LEU A 297 2.53 5.73 -8.49
C LEU A 297 3.31 5.76 -7.16
N ILE A 298 2.63 5.60 -6.03
CA ILE A 298 3.27 5.46 -4.71
C ILE A 298 4.18 4.23 -4.71
N GLY A 299 3.67 3.07 -5.12
CA GLY A 299 4.45 1.84 -5.19
C GLY A 299 5.65 1.94 -6.12
N HIS A 300 5.43 2.45 -7.33
CA HIS A 300 6.48 2.69 -8.33
C HIS A 300 7.59 3.61 -7.78
N THR A 301 7.20 4.75 -7.22
CA THR A 301 8.12 5.75 -6.67
C THR A 301 8.90 5.21 -5.47
N ALA A 302 8.26 4.39 -4.63
CA ALA A 302 8.91 3.77 -3.48
C ALA A 302 10.03 2.80 -3.90
N VAL A 303 9.83 2.01 -4.97
CA VAL A 303 10.88 1.16 -5.55
C VAL A 303 12.00 1.99 -6.15
N ASP A 304 11.69 3.06 -6.91
CA ASP A 304 12.71 3.96 -7.43
C ASP A 304 13.60 4.54 -6.33
N LEU A 305 12.99 4.98 -5.24
CA LEU A 305 13.70 5.55 -4.10
C LEU A 305 14.57 4.49 -3.41
N LEU A 306 14.02 3.28 -3.22
CA LEU A 306 14.75 2.15 -2.66
C LEU A 306 15.97 1.76 -3.51
N LEU A 307 15.84 1.73 -4.84
CA LEU A 307 16.93 1.40 -5.75
C LEU A 307 18.03 2.47 -5.74
N ARG A 308 17.66 3.75 -5.62
CA ARG A 308 18.63 4.85 -5.46
C ARG A 308 19.41 4.71 -4.14
N GLU A 309 18.76 4.37 -3.04
CA GLU A 309 19.45 4.08 -1.78
C GLU A 309 20.35 2.83 -1.88
N ALA A 310 19.87 1.77 -2.56
CA ALA A 310 20.64 0.54 -2.75
C ALA A 310 21.91 0.73 -3.58
N ALA A 311 21.93 1.72 -4.48
CA ALA A 311 23.10 2.06 -5.29
C ALA A 311 24.26 2.65 -4.47
N GLY A 312 24.04 2.99 -3.20
CA GLY A 312 25.11 3.35 -2.25
C GLY A 312 25.79 4.68 -2.56
N VAL A 313 25.07 5.66 -3.09
CA VAL A 313 25.62 7.01 -3.26
C VAL A 313 25.92 7.58 -1.89
N GLU A 314 27.19 7.76 -1.55
CA GLU A 314 27.60 8.31 -0.25
C GLU A 314 26.97 9.69 -0.04
N GLY A 315 26.37 9.91 1.14
CA GLY A 315 25.80 11.19 1.54
C GLY A 315 24.32 11.39 1.16
N LEU A 316 23.61 10.37 0.69
CA LEU A 316 22.16 10.48 0.48
C LEU A 316 21.44 10.64 1.83
N SER A 317 20.88 11.84 2.04
CA SER A 317 19.91 12.07 3.10
C SER A 317 18.59 11.38 2.75
N PRO A 318 17.79 10.94 3.75
CA PRO A 318 16.44 10.46 3.50
C PRO A 318 15.64 11.46 2.67
N GLU A 319 14.92 10.94 1.67
CA GLU A 319 14.07 11.74 0.77
C GLU A 319 12.60 11.46 1.09
N HIS A 320 11.78 12.51 1.14
CA HIS A 320 10.36 12.41 1.43
C HIS A 320 9.55 12.91 0.24
N ILE A 321 8.83 12.01 -0.41
CA ILE A 321 7.96 12.33 -1.55
C ILE A 321 6.52 12.29 -1.05
N VAL A 322 5.84 13.44 -1.11
CA VAL A 322 4.46 13.59 -0.67
C VAL A 322 3.59 13.97 -1.87
N PHE A 323 2.69 13.08 -2.24
CA PHE A 323 1.70 13.33 -3.28
C PHE A 323 0.51 14.11 -2.73
N GLN A 324 -0.15 14.88 -3.59
CA GLN A 324 -1.38 15.56 -3.22
C GLN A 324 -2.58 14.67 -3.56
N PRO A 325 -3.57 14.57 -2.66
CA PRO A 325 -4.79 13.84 -2.90
C PRO A 325 -5.72 14.61 -3.83
N GLU A 326 -6.64 13.90 -4.50
CA GLU A 326 -7.62 14.47 -5.43
C GLU A 326 -9.05 14.13 -4.98
N LEU A 327 -9.96 15.12 -4.98
CA LEU A 327 -11.37 14.91 -4.72
C LEU A 327 -12.08 14.37 -5.97
N ILE A 328 -12.70 13.20 -5.85
CA ILE A 328 -13.51 12.58 -6.88
C ILE A 328 -15.00 12.64 -6.48
N VAL A 329 -15.75 13.47 -7.14
CA VAL A 329 -17.16 13.70 -6.83
C VAL A 329 -18.06 12.73 -7.61
N ARG A 330 -18.97 12.06 -6.90
CA ARG A 330 -19.95 11.10 -7.46
C ARG A 330 -21.33 11.26 -6.77
N ALA A 331 -22.25 10.36 -7.13
CA ALA A 331 -23.64 10.42 -6.70
C ALA A 331 -23.87 10.39 -5.18
N SER A 332 -22.94 9.85 -4.39
CA SER A 332 -23.11 9.77 -2.92
C SER A 332 -23.00 11.11 -2.20
N THR A 333 -22.60 12.19 -2.88
CA THR A 333 -22.59 13.55 -2.32
C THR A 333 -23.40 14.54 -3.14
N ILE A 334 -23.49 14.35 -4.48
CA ILE A 334 -24.29 15.17 -5.40
C ILE A 334 -25.31 14.26 -6.08
N GLY A 335 -26.53 14.23 -5.63
CA GLY A 335 -27.62 13.43 -6.23
C GLY A 335 -28.52 14.25 -7.15
#